data_9356f4c8196f69672bc46a81a5af37eb
#
_entry.id   9356f4c8196f69672bc46a81a5af37eb
#
_cell.length_a   1.000
_cell.length_b   1.000
_cell.length_c   1.000
_cell.angle_alpha   90.00
_cell.angle_beta   90.00
_cell.angle_gamma   90.00
#
_symmetry.space_group_name_H-M   'P 1'
#
loop_
_entity.id
_entity.type
_entity.pdbx_description
1 polymer ?
#
loop_
_entity_poly.entity_id
_entity_poly.type
_entity_poly.pdbx_seq_one_letter_code
_entity_poly.pdbx_strand_id
1 'polypeptide(L)'
;EAAVHGMIEAGFQMDKDTACNKIFSIYESKGWEYQEVFDDFIQTELGRLDYKILASGIVAYRKAKEASLILYPNVNSTLITLSKWGLKLGVVSDAPSREAWMRICSVNLHHIFDAIVTFQDTGMHKPSPEPFEKISSLLDIPPENSLMVGDWPERDVIGAKKLGMKTAFAKYGDVFGTKESGADYDILNVKEVLSIVKKENQV
;
A
#
# COMPACT_ATOMS: atom_id res chain seq x y z
N GLU A 1 -14.79 6.29 -7.36
CA GLU A 1 -15.56 7.23 -8.19
C GLU A 1 -15.41 6.97 -9.69
N ALA A 2 -14.19 6.94 -10.25
CA ALA A 2 -13.96 6.76 -11.69
C ALA A 2 -14.62 5.49 -12.27
N ALA A 3 -14.54 4.36 -11.56
CA ALA A 3 -15.21 3.13 -11.97
C ALA A 3 -16.72 3.31 -12.11
N VAL A 4 -17.34 3.92 -11.09
CA VAL A 4 -18.80 4.19 -11.09
C VAL A 4 -19.18 5.10 -12.25
N HIS A 5 -18.39 6.14 -12.52
CA HIS A 5 -18.61 7.02 -13.67
C HIS A 5 -18.60 6.23 -14.99
N GLY A 6 -17.59 5.37 -15.21
CA GLY A 6 -17.51 4.54 -16.40
C GLY A 6 -18.67 3.53 -16.52
N MET A 7 -19.15 2.98 -15.40
CA MET A 7 -20.32 2.11 -15.37
C MET A 7 -21.60 2.87 -15.78
N ILE A 8 -21.81 4.08 -15.25
CA ILE A 8 -22.97 4.93 -15.57
C ILE A 8 -22.94 5.33 -17.04
N GLU A 9 -21.80 5.74 -17.59
CA GLU A 9 -21.64 6.04 -19.02
C GLU A 9 -21.97 4.82 -19.92
N ALA A 10 -21.70 3.62 -19.42
CA ALA A 10 -22.05 2.37 -20.11
C ALA A 10 -23.53 1.98 -20.00
N GLY A 11 -24.31 2.71 -19.20
CA GLY A 11 -25.74 2.52 -19.04
C GLY A 11 -26.20 1.97 -17.70
N PHE A 12 -25.30 1.87 -16.70
CA PHE A 12 -25.68 1.48 -15.35
C PHE A 12 -26.58 2.55 -14.70
N GLN A 13 -27.74 2.13 -14.20
CA GLN A 13 -28.77 3.02 -13.66
C GLN A 13 -28.71 3.03 -12.12
N MET A 14 -27.82 3.85 -11.57
CA MET A 14 -27.74 4.09 -10.13
C MET A 14 -27.12 5.46 -9.88
N ASP A 15 -27.52 6.10 -8.78
CA ASP A 15 -26.87 7.30 -8.28
C ASP A 15 -25.40 7.03 -7.91
N LYS A 16 -24.53 7.98 -8.24
CA LYS A 16 -23.07 7.86 -8.06
C LYS A 16 -22.68 7.57 -6.62
N ASP A 17 -23.24 8.35 -5.67
CA ASP A 17 -22.85 8.24 -4.26
C ASP A 17 -23.33 6.91 -3.67
N THR A 18 -24.54 6.50 -4.03
CA THR A 18 -25.09 5.20 -3.66
C THR A 18 -24.22 4.06 -4.17
N ALA A 19 -23.80 4.09 -5.45
CA ALA A 19 -22.93 3.08 -6.03
C ALA A 19 -21.55 3.03 -5.35
N CYS A 20 -20.96 4.20 -5.09
CA CYS A 20 -19.70 4.29 -4.38
C CYS A 20 -19.79 3.68 -2.98
N ASN A 21 -20.82 4.03 -2.20
CA ASN A 21 -21.01 3.50 -0.84
C ASN A 21 -21.15 1.97 -0.84
N LYS A 22 -21.90 1.41 -1.79
CA LYS A 22 -22.04 -0.06 -1.92
C LYS A 22 -20.71 -0.74 -2.26
N ILE A 23 -19.92 -0.17 -3.17
CA ILE A 23 -18.59 -0.67 -3.49
C ILE A 23 -17.67 -0.62 -2.26
N PHE A 24 -17.69 0.47 -1.49
CA PHE A 24 -16.91 0.57 -0.26
C PHE A 24 -17.34 -0.46 0.79
N SER A 25 -18.63 -0.72 0.93
CA SER A 25 -19.13 -1.78 1.84
C SER A 25 -18.62 -3.18 1.47
N ILE A 26 -18.42 -3.47 0.17
CA ILE A 26 -17.80 -4.72 -0.27
C ILE A 26 -16.33 -4.76 0.16
N TYR A 27 -15.58 -3.67 -0.01
CA TYR A 27 -14.19 -3.59 0.47
C TYR A 27 -14.08 -3.74 1.99
N GLU A 28 -14.96 -3.10 2.75
CA GLU A 28 -15.00 -3.22 4.22
C GLU A 28 -15.23 -4.67 4.67
N SER A 29 -16.06 -5.42 3.95
CA SER A 29 -16.39 -6.81 4.29
C SER A 29 -15.35 -7.83 3.81
N LYS A 30 -14.74 -7.62 2.63
CA LYS A 30 -13.84 -8.57 1.96
C LYS A 30 -12.36 -8.17 1.99
N GLY A 31 -12.06 -6.97 2.47
CA GLY A 31 -10.71 -6.42 2.54
C GLY A 31 -10.35 -5.53 1.35
N TRP A 32 -9.46 -4.56 1.62
CA TRP A 32 -9.07 -3.51 0.68
C TRP A 32 -8.29 -4.00 -0.57
N GLU A 33 -7.73 -5.21 -0.51
CA GLU A 33 -7.03 -5.83 -1.65
C GLU A 33 -7.91 -6.84 -2.42
N TYR A 34 -9.23 -6.89 -2.15
CA TYR A 34 -10.16 -7.76 -2.86
C TYR A 34 -10.26 -7.35 -4.35
N GLN A 35 -10.02 -8.30 -5.26
CA GLN A 35 -9.85 -8.01 -6.69
C GLN A 35 -11.18 -8.05 -7.49
N GLU A 36 -12.20 -8.73 -6.99
CA GLU A 36 -13.47 -8.97 -7.71
C GLU A 36 -14.60 -8.05 -7.24
N VAL A 37 -14.26 -6.90 -6.65
CA VAL A 37 -15.24 -5.98 -6.06
C VAL A 37 -16.26 -5.46 -7.06
N PHE A 38 -15.86 -5.21 -8.30
CA PHE A 38 -16.77 -4.71 -9.34
C PHE A 38 -17.64 -5.81 -9.91
N ASP A 39 -17.13 -7.05 -10.00
CA ASP A 39 -17.88 -8.24 -10.41
C ASP A 39 -19.00 -8.49 -9.41
N ASP A 40 -18.68 -8.56 -8.12
CA ASP A 40 -19.66 -8.73 -7.04
C ASP A 40 -20.70 -7.61 -7.01
N PHE A 41 -20.26 -6.37 -7.19
CA PHE A 41 -21.16 -5.21 -7.22
C PHE A 41 -22.17 -5.33 -8.37
N ILE A 42 -21.70 -5.56 -9.59
CA ILE A 42 -22.58 -5.69 -10.75
C ILE A 42 -23.49 -6.90 -10.64
N GLN A 43 -22.96 -8.06 -10.19
CA GLN A 43 -23.75 -9.27 -9.98
C GLN A 43 -24.87 -9.05 -8.95
N THR A 44 -24.57 -8.32 -7.85
CA THR A 44 -25.54 -8.05 -6.79
C THR A 44 -26.63 -7.11 -7.27
N GLU A 45 -26.29 -6.04 -8.00
CA GLU A 45 -27.23 -4.99 -8.38
C GLU A 45 -28.08 -5.37 -9.60
N LEU A 46 -27.55 -6.14 -10.55
CA LEU A 46 -28.25 -6.52 -11.77
C LEU A 46 -28.75 -7.98 -11.78
N GLY A 47 -28.39 -8.78 -10.78
CA GLY A 47 -28.68 -10.22 -10.75
C GLY A 47 -27.90 -11.04 -11.78
N ARG A 48 -27.03 -10.39 -12.56
CA ARG A 48 -26.18 -11.00 -13.60
C ARG A 48 -24.95 -10.13 -13.85
N LEU A 49 -23.88 -10.73 -14.37
CA LEU A 49 -22.74 -9.97 -14.88
C LEU A 49 -23.08 -9.32 -16.23
N ASP A 50 -23.07 -7.99 -16.26
CA ASP A 50 -23.10 -7.22 -17.51
C ASP A 50 -21.66 -6.80 -17.86
N TYR A 51 -21.04 -7.53 -18.78
CA TYR A 51 -19.64 -7.33 -19.13
C TYR A 51 -19.34 -5.97 -19.77
N LYS A 52 -20.31 -5.33 -20.43
CA LYS A 52 -20.12 -3.97 -20.96
C LYS A 52 -19.96 -2.97 -19.81
N ILE A 53 -20.85 -3.02 -18.84
CA ILE A 53 -20.83 -2.13 -17.66
C ILE A 53 -19.58 -2.42 -16.81
N LEU A 54 -19.30 -3.69 -16.53
CA LEU A 54 -18.13 -4.12 -15.76
C LEU A 54 -16.82 -3.65 -16.42
N ALA A 55 -16.64 -3.94 -17.71
CA ALA A 55 -15.42 -3.56 -18.43
C ALA A 55 -15.23 -2.03 -18.48
N SER A 56 -16.31 -1.27 -18.68
CA SER A 56 -16.25 0.20 -18.66
C SER A 56 -15.80 0.73 -17.29
N GLY A 57 -16.33 0.17 -16.21
CA GLY A 57 -15.90 0.50 -14.85
C GLY A 57 -14.43 0.16 -14.59
N ILE A 58 -14.01 -1.06 -14.96
CA ILE A 58 -12.61 -1.50 -14.80
C ILE A 58 -11.65 -0.61 -15.59
N VAL A 59 -11.96 -0.27 -16.83
CA VAL A 59 -11.12 0.58 -17.69
C VAL A 59 -11.00 1.98 -17.09
N ALA A 60 -12.12 2.58 -16.68
CA ALA A 60 -12.13 3.91 -16.05
C ALA A 60 -11.34 3.91 -14.73
N TYR A 61 -11.50 2.88 -13.90
CA TYR A 61 -10.74 2.71 -12.67
C TYR A 61 -9.23 2.61 -12.93
N ARG A 62 -8.82 1.76 -13.88
CA ARG A 62 -7.39 1.57 -14.21
C ARG A 62 -6.74 2.85 -14.68
N LYS A 63 -7.39 3.60 -15.58
CA LYS A 63 -6.90 4.90 -16.05
C LYS A 63 -6.73 5.90 -14.92
N ALA A 64 -7.71 6.02 -14.04
CA ALA A 64 -7.66 6.92 -12.89
C ALA A 64 -6.58 6.51 -11.89
N LYS A 65 -6.48 5.21 -11.58
CA LYS A 65 -5.46 4.63 -10.70
C LYS A 65 -4.05 4.92 -11.22
N GLU A 66 -3.81 4.68 -12.52
CA GLU A 66 -2.51 4.94 -13.16
C GLU A 66 -2.16 6.44 -13.14
N ALA A 67 -3.12 7.30 -13.46
CA ALA A 67 -2.92 8.75 -13.44
C ALA A 67 -2.68 9.30 -12.02
N SER A 68 -3.20 8.67 -10.98
CA SER A 68 -3.03 9.07 -9.58
C SER A 68 -1.84 8.43 -8.87
N LEU A 69 -1.18 7.44 -9.50
CA LEU A 69 -0.04 6.76 -8.91
C LEU A 69 1.22 7.60 -9.07
N ILE A 70 1.40 8.53 -8.14
CA ILE A 70 2.50 9.49 -8.12
C ILE A 70 3.26 9.30 -6.80
N LEU A 71 4.59 9.34 -6.87
CA LEU A 71 5.42 9.30 -5.67
C LEU A 71 5.21 10.54 -4.81
N TYR A 72 5.18 10.36 -3.50
CA TYR A 72 5.27 11.49 -2.57
C TYR A 72 6.55 12.29 -2.79
N PRO A 73 6.55 13.59 -2.47
CA PRO A 73 7.74 14.43 -2.61
C PRO A 73 8.97 13.81 -1.91
N ASN A 74 10.12 13.91 -2.54
CA ASN A 74 11.43 13.46 -2.05
C ASN A 74 11.65 11.94 -1.96
N VAL A 75 10.71 11.08 -2.37
CA VAL A 75 10.89 9.61 -2.30
C VAL A 75 12.14 9.18 -3.05
N ASN A 76 12.28 9.51 -4.33
CA ASN A 76 13.44 9.10 -5.13
C ASN A 76 14.78 9.56 -4.52
N SER A 77 14.88 10.83 -4.13
CA SER A 77 16.12 11.38 -3.56
C SER A 77 16.45 10.73 -2.20
N THR A 78 15.45 10.44 -1.39
CA THR A 78 15.63 9.78 -0.10
C THR A 78 16.11 8.35 -0.27
N LEU A 79 15.45 7.54 -1.10
CA LEU A 79 15.81 6.15 -1.34
C LEU A 79 17.21 6.03 -1.95
N ILE A 80 17.54 6.86 -2.94
CA ILE A 80 18.89 6.93 -3.53
C ILE A 80 19.94 7.28 -2.48
N THR A 81 19.64 8.22 -1.58
CA THR A 81 20.58 8.62 -0.52
C THR A 81 20.79 7.48 0.48
N LEU A 82 19.73 6.81 0.92
CA LEU A 82 19.82 5.66 1.83
C LEU A 82 20.64 4.52 1.19
N SER A 83 20.39 4.21 -0.07
CA SER A 83 21.16 3.21 -0.82
C SER A 83 22.65 3.59 -0.93
N LYS A 84 22.97 4.87 -1.21
CA LYS A 84 24.36 5.36 -1.23
C LYS A 84 25.05 5.30 0.14
N TRP A 85 24.30 5.35 1.23
CA TRP A 85 24.83 5.13 2.59
C TRP A 85 25.06 3.65 2.90
N GLY A 86 24.78 2.74 1.95
CA GLY A 86 24.97 1.31 2.10
C GLY A 86 23.84 0.60 2.84
N LEU A 87 22.70 1.27 3.06
CA LEU A 87 21.54 0.66 3.71
C LEU A 87 20.82 -0.26 2.73
N LYS A 88 20.34 -1.37 3.25
CA LYS A 88 19.44 -2.28 2.52
C LYS A 88 18.03 -1.72 2.52
N LEU A 89 17.38 -1.77 1.37
CA LEU A 89 16.03 -1.27 1.16
C LEU A 89 15.08 -2.41 0.85
N GLY A 90 14.03 -2.57 1.66
CA GLY A 90 13.02 -3.59 1.49
C GLY A 90 11.60 -3.03 1.40
N VAL A 91 10.71 -3.78 0.74
CA VAL A 91 9.27 -3.49 0.72
C VAL A 91 8.51 -4.66 1.33
N VAL A 92 7.55 -4.36 2.21
CA VAL A 92 6.58 -5.34 2.73
C VAL A 92 5.18 -4.84 2.37
N SER A 93 4.50 -5.57 1.49
CA SER A 93 3.18 -5.21 0.96
C SER A 93 2.15 -6.31 1.22
N ASP A 94 0.95 -5.90 1.65
CA ASP A 94 -0.22 -6.80 1.77
C ASP A 94 -0.90 -7.08 0.42
N ALA A 95 -0.49 -6.37 -0.62
CA ALA A 95 -1.06 -6.53 -1.96
C ALA A 95 -0.62 -7.87 -2.59
N PRO A 96 -1.47 -8.46 -3.47
CA PRO A 96 -1.06 -9.55 -4.34
C PRO A 96 0.20 -9.19 -5.12
N SER A 97 1.09 -10.18 -5.35
CA SER A 97 2.40 -9.95 -5.98
C SER A 97 2.30 -9.17 -7.29
N ARG A 98 1.38 -9.55 -8.17
CA ARG A 98 1.18 -8.85 -9.44
C ARG A 98 0.86 -7.37 -9.23
N GLU A 99 -0.04 -7.05 -8.30
CA GLU A 99 -0.46 -5.66 -8.03
C GLU A 99 0.66 -4.85 -7.38
N ALA A 100 1.40 -5.45 -6.45
CA ALA A 100 2.55 -4.83 -5.81
C ALA A 100 3.63 -4.47 -6.85
N TRP A 101 4.00 -5.44 -7.70
CA TRP A 101 4.99 -5.22 -8.75
C TRP A 101 4.53 -4.20 -9.81
N MET A 102 3.26 -4.24 -10.22
CA MET A 102 2.72 -3.23 -11.13
C MET A 102 2.85 -1.81 -10.54
N ARG A 103 2.53 -1.62 -9.26
CA ARG A 103 2.68 -0.32 -8.57
C ARG A 103 4.15 0.13 -8.55
N ILE A 104 5.07 -0.75 -8.17
CA ILE A 104 6.51 -0.46 -8.08
C ILE A 104 7.10 -0.13 -9.46
N CYS A 105 6.76 -0.91 -10.49
CA CYS A 105 7.22 -0.67 -11.86
C CYS A 105 6.65 0.63 -12.44
N SER A 106 5.37 0.94 -12.19
CA SER A 106 4.73 2.17 -12.69
C SER A 106 5.41 3.45 -12.20
N VAL A 107 5.99 3.41 -11.00
CA VAL A 107 6.74 4.55 -10.43
C VAL A 107 8.26 4.43 -10.59
N ASN A 108 8.74 3.45 -11.39
CA ASN A 108 10.17 3.21 -11.69
C ASN A 108 11.05 2.95 -10.45
N LEU A 109 10.50 2.30 -9.41
CA LEU A 109 11.24 1.96 -8.18
C LEU A 109 11.74 0.50 -8.14
N HIS A 110 11.51 -0.30 -9.18
CA HIS A 110 11.84 -1.73 -9.20
C HIS A 110 13.34 -2.04 -9.16
N HIS A 111 14.20 -1.06 -9.36
CA HIS A 111 15.65 -1.21 -9.27
C HIS A 111 16.26 -0.76 -7.94
N ILE A 112 15.47 -0.14 -7.05
CA ILE A 112 16.00 0.51 -5.85
C ILE A 112 15.96 -0.41 -4.62
N PHE A 113 15.06 -1.40 -4.62
CA PHE A 113 14.86 -2.28 -3.48
C PHE A 113 15.67 -3.57 -3.61
N ASP A 114 16.36 -3.94 -2.52
CA ASP A 114 17.13 -5.19 -2.43
C ASP A 114 16.21 -6.41 -2.26
N ALA A 115 15.04 -6.25 -1.64
CA ALA A 115 14.04 -7.31 -1.47
C ALA A 115 12.62 -6.75 -1.44
N ILE A 116 11.66 -7.54 -1.90
CA ILE A 116 10.23 -7.22 -1.88
C ILE A 116 9.48 -8.46 -1.40
N VAL A 117 8.65 -8.27 -0.37
CA VAL A 117 7.75 -9.29 0.18
C VAL A 117 6.31 -8.83 -0.06
N THR A 118 5.52 -9.72 -0.63
CA THR A 118 4.11 -9.52 -0.96
C THR A 118 3.24 -10.55 -0.25
N PHE A 119 1.92 -10.44 -0.37
CA PHE A 119 1.01 -11.41 0.25
C PHE A 119 1.33 -12.87 -0.13
N GLN A 120 1.63 -13.18 -1.40
CA GLN A 120 1.89 -14.54 -1.84
C GLN A 120 3.18 -15.15 -1.26
N ASP A 121 4.10 -14.33 -0.80
CA ASP A 121 5.38 -14.82 -0.25
C ASP A 121 5.21 -15.45 1.14
N THR A 122 4.13 -15.10 1.87
CA THR A 122 3.87 -15.59 3.23
C THR A 122 2.45 -16.10 3.43
N GLY A 123 1.50 -15.71 2.58
CA GLY A 123 0.06 -15.95 2.77
C GLY A 123 -0.55 -15.17 3.94
N MET A 124 0.20 -14.25 4.53
CA MET A 124 -0.20 -13.50 5.72
C MET A 124 -0.15 -12.00 5.46
N HIS A 125 -1.08 -11.26 6.08
CA HIS A 125 -1.11 -9.81 6.06
C HIS A 125 -0.46 -9.23 7.31
N LYS A 126 0.10 -8.04 7.21
CA LYS A 126 0.46 -7.23 8.37
C LYS A 126 -0.80 -6.98 9.23
N PRO A 127 -0.75 -7.02 10.56
CA PRO A 127 0.42 -7.02 11.43
C PRO A 127 0.94 -8.40 11.85
N SER A 128 0.71 -9.46 11.06
CA SER A 128 1.31 -10.77 11.31
C SER A 128 2.82 -10.69 11.22
N PRO A 129 3.60 -11.42 12.02
CA PRO A 129 5.06 -11.33 12.03
C PRO A 129 5.72 -11.84 10.75
N GLU A 130 5.11 -12.83 10.07
CA GLU A 130 5.71 -13.56 8.95
C GLU A 130 6.19 -12.66 7.79
N PRO A 131 5.45 -11.62 7.34
CA PRO A 131 5.95 -10.71 6.31
C PRO A 131 7.22 -9.96 6.72
N PHE A 132 7.32 -9.56 8.00
CA PHE A 132 8.47 -8.83 8.53
C PHE A 132 9.68 -9.77 8.73
N GLU A 133 9.47 -10.98 9.24
CA GLU A 133 10.50 -12.00 9.36
C GLU A 133 11.06 -12.38 7.98
N LYS A 134 10.17 -12.54 6.99
CA LYS A 134 10.56 -12.89 5.62
C LYS A 134 11.44 -11.82 5.00
N ILE A 135 11.09 -10.53 5.13
CA ILE A 135 11.92 -9.45 4.56
C ILE A 135 13.26 -9.36 5.29
N SER A 136 13.29 -9.50 6.62
CA SER A 136 14.53 -9.52 7.40
C SER A 136 15.47 -10.65 6.96
N SER A 137 14.91 -11.83 6.73
CA SER A 137 15.67 -12.99 6.20
C SER A 137 16.22 -12.73 4.79
N LEU A 138 15.43 -12.13 3.89
CA LEU A 138 15.87 -11.84 2.52
C LEU A 138 16.97 -10.77 2.45
N LEU A 139 16.92 -9.81 3.36
CA LEU A 139 17.91 -8.74 3.45
C LEU A 139 19.16 -9.16 4.25
N ASP A 140 19.08 -10.27 4.98
CA ASP A 140 20.10 -10.72 5.95
C ASP A 140 20.36 -9.64 7.03
N ILE A 141 19.27 -9.01 7.52
CA ILE A 141 19.30 -7.96 8.54
C ILE A 141 18.36 -8.37 9.68
N PRO A 142 18.84 -8.41 10.94
CA PRO A 142 17.98 -8.65 12.09
C PRO A 142 16.90 -7.57 12.23
N PRO A 143 15.66 -7.92 12.67
CA PRO A 143 14.59 -6.95 12.83
C PRO A 143 14.96 -5.74 13.67
N GLU A 144 15.69 -5.91 14.77
CA GLU A 144 16.12 -4.82 15.68
C GLU A 144 17.07 -3.81 15.02
N ASN A 145 17.69 -4.16 13.90
CA ASN A 145 18.53 -3.27 13.09
C ASN A 145 17.78 -2.65 11.92
N SER A 146 16.45 -2.75 11.93
CA SER A 146 15.58 -2.27 10.84
C SER A 146 14.68 -1.14 11.29
N LEU A 147 14.37 -0.24 10.36
CA LEU A 147 13.36 0.81 10.52
C LEU A 147 12.21 0.53 9.56
N MET A 148 11.03 0.25 10.12
CA MET A 148 9.78 0.17 9.35
C MET A 148 9.21 1.56 9.15
N VAL A 149 8.91 1.92 7.91
CA VAL A 149 8.22 3.16 7.55
C VAL A 149 6.88 2.79 6.91
N GLY A 150 5.77 3.23 7.48
CA GLY A 150 4.44 2.93 6.99
C GLY A 150 3.40 3.94 7.46
N ASP A 151 2.24 3.95 6.80
CA ASP A 151 1.15 4.90 7.01
C ASP A 151 -0.10 4.29 7.70
N TRP A 152 -0.01 3.00 8.07
CA TRP A 152 -1.09 2.30 8.75
C TRP A 152 -0.63 1.71 10.09
N PRO A 153 -0.85 2.45 11.23
CA PRO A 153 -0.32 2.05 12.54
C PRO A 153 -0.65 0.62 12.95
N GLU A 154 -1.89 0.18 12.77
CA GLU A 154 -2.34 -1.15 13.20
C GLU A 154 -1.62 -2.27 12.44
N ARG A 155 -1.23 -2.02 11.21
CA ARG A 155 -0.53 -3.00 10.35
C ARG A 155 0.98 -2.85 10.44
N ASP A 156 1.47 -1.64 10.20
CA ASP A 156 2.90 -1.38 10.01
C ASP A 156 3.62 -1.23 11.35
N VAL A 157 3.11 -0.36 12.24
CA VAL A 157 3.78 -0.04 13.50
C VAL A 157 3.66 -1.21 14.48
N ILE A 158 2.43 -1.71 14.71
CA ILE A 158 2.20 -2.79 15.68
C ILE A 158 2.94 -4.07 15.25
N GLY A 159 2.90 -4.43 13.95
CA GLY A 159 3.55 -5.62 13.44
C GLY A 159 5.07 -5.56 13.59
N ALA A 160 5.69 -4.45 13.17
CA ALA A 160 7.13 -4.25 13.24
C ALA A 160 7.65 -4.20 14.69
N LYS A 161 6.94 -3.51 15.58
CA LYS A 161 7.32 -3.42 17.01
C LYS A 161 7.35 -4.77 17.73
N LYS A 162 6.48 -5.71 17.36
CA LYS A 162 6.48 -7.07 17.95
C LYS A 162 7.82 -7.80 17.72
N LEU A 163 8.52 -7.44 16.66
CA LEU A 163 9.82 -8.02 16.29
C LEU A 163 11.01 -7.13 16.71
N GLY A 164 10.77 -6.06 17.45
CA GLY A 164 11.83 -5.16 17.89
C GLY A 164 12.32 -4.16 16.86
N MET A 165 11.65 -4.04 15.70
CA MET A 165 12.00 -3.02 14.71
C MET A 165 11.73 -1.61 15.25
N LYS A 166 12.56 -0.65 14.88
CA LYS A 166 12.20 0.78 14.98
C LYS A 166 11.09 1.10 14.00
N THR A 167 10.27 2.10 14.32
CA THR A 167 9.10 2.44 13.51
C THR A 167 9.01 3.93 13.26
N ALA A 168 8.66 4.31 12.02
CA ALA A 168 8.34 5.67 11.62
C ALA A 168 6.97 5.69 10.94
N PHE A 169 6.02 6.41 11.53
CA PHE A 169 4.70 6.61 10.97
C PHE A 169 4.73 7.70 9.91
N ALA A 170 4.38 7.34 8.68
CA ALA A 170 4.34 8.23 7.52
C ALA A 170 3.03 9.02 7.50
N LYS A 171 2.94 10.06 8.33
CA LYS A 171 1.74 10.88 8.52
C LYS A 171 1.21 11.53 7.24
N TYR A 172 2.07 11.73 6.25
CA TYR A 172 1.69 12.22 4.93
C TYR A 172 0.89 11.22 4.08
N GLY A 173 0.91 9.94 4.44
CA GLY A 173 0.13 8.87 3.80
C GLY A 173 -1.15 8.50 4.57
N ASP A 174 -1.31 9.03 5.79
CA ASP A 174 -2.44 8.70 6.66
C ASP A 174 -3.78 9.16 6.08
N VAL A 175 -4.65 8.20 5.80
CA VAL A 175 -6.03 8.43 5.32
C VAL A 175 -7.07 8.22 6.42
N PHE A 176 -6.66 7.78 7.61
CA PHE A 176 -7.55 7.43 8.72
C PHE A 176 -7.67 8.54 9.77
N GLY A 177 -6.83 9.58 9.69
CA GLY A 177 -6.81 10.67 10.68
C GLY A 177 -6.27 10.22 12.03
N THR A 178 -5.21 9.42 12.01
CA THR A 178 -4.56 8.85 13.19
C THR A 178 -4.09 9.93 14.16
N LYS A 179 -4.58 9.87 15.40
CA LYS A 179 -4.19 10.81 16.47
C LYS A 179 -2.90 10.39 17.14
N GLU A 180 -2.78 9.09 17.44
CA GLU A 180 -1.62 8.50 18.10
C GLU A 180 -1.19 7.26 17.30
N SER A 181 -0.02 7.33 16.68
CA SER A 181 0.49 6.24 15.83
C SER A 181 1.11 5.10 16.64
N GLY A 182 1.58 5.42 17.85
CA GLY A 182 2.39 4.50 18.65
C GLY A 182 3.77 4.21 18.06
N ALA A 183 4.18 4.87 16.98
CA ALA A 183 5.50 4.73 16.38
C ALA A 183 6.60 5.41 17.21
N ASP A 184 7.87 5.08 16.94
CA ASP A 184 9.01 5.74 17.58
C ASP A 184 9.21 7.15 17.01
N TYR A 185 8.78 7.36 15.76
CA TYR A 185 8.84 8.63 15.04
C TYR A 185 7.56 8.85 14.25
N ASP A 186 7.04 10.07 14.23
CA ASP A 186 6.03 10.54 13.30
C ASP A 186 6.70 11.46 12.28
N ILE A 187 6.58 11.18 10.98
CA ILE A 187 7.20 11.95 9.91
C ILE A 187 6.17 12.58 8.98
N LEU A 188 6.38 13.84 8.65
CA LEU A 188 5.56 14.61 7.71
C LEU A 188 6.08 14.55 6.28
N ASN A 189 7.30 14.07 6.10
CA ASN A 189 7.96 13.90 4.81
C ASN A 189 8.94 12.73 4.87
N VAL A 190 9.00 11.93 3.82
CA VAL A 190 9.90 10.77 3.75
C VAL A 190 11.38 11.17 3.92
N LYS A 191 11.76 12.39 3.57
CA LYS A 191 13.12 12.91 3.74
C LYS A 191 13.59 12.91 5.20
N GLU A 192 12.67 12.96 6.15
CA GLU A 192 13.00 12.92 7.59
C GLU A 192 13.62 11.59 8.01
N VAL A 193 13.38 10.51 7.25
CA VAL A 193 14.03 9.21 7.44
C VAL A 193 15.56 9.35 7.42
N LEU A 194 16.11 10.25 6.61
CA LEU A 194 17.57 10.49 6.57
C LEU A 194 18.12 10.98 7.93
N SER A 195 17.37 11.83 8.60
CA SER A 195 17.75 12.35 9.91
C SER A 195 17.60 11.29 11.01
N ILE A 196 16.56 10.46 10.92
CA ILE A 196 16.33 9.33 11.83
C ILE A 196 17.49 8.34 11.72
N VAL A 197 17.83 7.92 10.50
CA VAL A 197 18.93 6.98 10.27
C VAL A 197 20.26 7.50 10.76
N LYS A 198 20.58 8.80 10.56
CA LYS A 198 21.80 9.40 11.11
C LYS A 198 21.81 9.35 12.63
N LYS A 199 20.70 9.70 13.27
CA LYS A 199 20.57 9.69 14.73
C LYS A 199 20.74 8.28 15.30
N GLU A 200 20.09 7.29 14.70
CA GLU A 200 20.14 5.90 15.18
C GLU A 200 21.54 5.26 14.97
N ASN A 201 22.28 5.68 13.97
CA ASN A 201 23.64 5.19 13.69
C ASN A 201 24.75 6.08 14.28
N GLN A 202 24.42 7.12 15.03
CA GLN A 202 25.38 8.05 15.66
C GLN A 202 26.38 8.68 14.65
N VAL A 203 25.91 9.01 13.45
CA VAL A 203 26.72 9.60 12.35
C VAL A 203 26.26 11.03 12.04
#